data_e16165debefcd402e91530396cc29367
#
_entry.id   e16165debefcd402e91530396cc29367
#
_cell.length_a   1.000
_cell.length_b   1.000
_cell.length_c   1.000
_cell.angle_alpha   90.00
_cell.angle_beta   90.00
_cell.angle_gamma   90.00
#
_symmetry.space_group_name_H-M   'P 1'
#
loop_
_entity.id
_entity.type
_entity.pdbx_description
1 polymer ?
#
loop_
_entity_poly.entity_id
_entity_poly.type
_entity_poly.pdbx_seq_one_letter_code
_entity_poly.pdbx_strand_id
1 'polypeptide(L)'
;MIKKLIISALVFFGFSALTNADVKIGNPMARTGPIPELVKPMSAAVDLAVEHVNDQGGLFSDGQKYIAVKVDSACDPVAAVDAVTKLVNVEVVTGIVGPVCSGATIAQAESVSIPAGVVTLSVSASSPAISEMENNTDLVFRTAASDAYQGIALAELAMSKGLKEIAVSYANDDYNAAIAGVFTKAFTSMGGKITGNEAHEPNKASYRSEVNTLGAGSNNLALFAYYGSSGITIMRNAMETGAFENFIGADGMLAQEVIDQLGAENLGNVTFTTSASDSSTDAFKSWKKHADAANVPASDPFVPNSYDAAFLMALAIEKAGSADRSKIAAALREVANGPGEKIFPGEWKKAKGIIASGGSIDYVGAAGPQDFDKNGDVAGLFSKNTVVDGKWEAVVIK
;
A
#
# COMPACT_ATOMS: atom_id res chain seq x y z
N MET A 1 -50.84 50.37 49.66
CA MET A 1 -51.03 49.13 48.84
C MET A 1 -49.87 48.99 47.90
N ILE A 2 -48.87 48.17 48.25
CA ILE A 2 -47.66 47.96 47.43
C ILE A 2 -47.82 46.61 46.73
N LYS A 3 -47.97 46.65 45.39
CA LYS A 3 -48.00 45.41 44.55
C LYS A 3 -46.60 44.91 44.36
N LYS A 4 -46.30 43.71 44.89
CA LYS A 4 -45.08 42.94 44.64
C LYS A 4 -45.16 42.32 43.23
N LEU A 5 -44.27 42.72 42.35
CA LEU A 5 -44.04 42.12 41.04
C LEU A 5 -43.06 40.93 41.24
N ILE A 6 -43.51 39.69 41.00
CA ILE A 6 -42.64 38.52 40.98
C ILE A 6 -42.19 38.33 39.56
N ILE A 7 -40.89 38.56 39.32
CA ILE A 7 -40.24 38.24 38.02
C ILE A 7 -39.72 36.82 38.12
N SER A 8 -40.38 35.88 37.47
CA SER A 8 -39.87 34.50 37.26
C SER A 8 -38.81 34.52 36.17
N ALA A 9 -37.54 34.37 36.53
CA ALA A 9 -36.46 34.15 35.60
C ALA A 9 -36.50 32.66 35.14
N LEU A 10 -36.92 32.43 33.89
CA LEU A 10 -36.75 31.15 33.20
C LEU A 10 -35.26 30.99 32.84
N VAL A 11 -34.55 30.14 33.55
CA VAL A 11 -33.22 29.72 33.17
C VAL A 11 -33.34 28.66 32.05
N PHE A 12 -33.12 29.08 30.82
CA PHE A 12 -32.95 28.15 29.69
C PHE A 12 -31.58 27.47 29.86
N PHE A 13 -31.56 26.24 30.36
CA PHE A 13 -30.43 25.34 30.18
C PHE A 13 -30.40 24.95 28.69
N GLY A 14 -29.60 25.64 27.92
CA GLY A 14 -29.25 25.23 26.58
C GLY A 14 -28.38 23.96 26.70
N PHE A 15 -28.98 22.80 26.43
CA PHE A 15 -28.20 21.60 26.11
C PHE A 15 -27.46 21.91 24.80
N SER A 16 -26.23 22.39 24.90
CA SER A 16 -25.27 22.32 23.79
C SER A 16 -25.03 20.83 23.56
N ALA A 17 -25.67 20.24 22.55
CA ALA A 17 -25.23 18.98 22.01
C ALA A 17 -23.77 19.19 21.62
N LEU A 18 -22.84 18.63 22.37
CA LEU A 18 -21.46 18.46 21.94
C LEU A 18 -21.53 17.58 20.68
N THR A 19 -21.54 18.22 19.51
CA THR A 19 -21.31 17.49 18.27
C THR A 19 -19.88 16.99 18.37
N ASN A 20 -19.71 15.73 18.69
CA ASN A 20 -18.40 15.12 18.64
C ASN A 20 -17.84 15.31 17.24
N ALA A 21 -16.59 15.75 17.16
CA ALA A 21 -15.95 16.00 15.87
C ALA A 21 -15.73 14.67 15.13
N ASP A 22 -15.91 14.70 13.81
CA ASP A 22 -15.63 13.56 12.95
C ASP A 22 -14.17 13.07 13.13
N VAL A 23 -13.95 11.76 13.02
CA VAL A 23 -12.62 11.17 13.16
C VAL A 23 -11.94 11.16 11.82
N LYS A 24 -10.81 11.85 11.73
CA LYS A 24 -10.02 12.00 10.51
C LYS A 24 -8.83 11.05 10.49
N ILE A 25 -8.60 10.41 9.33
CA ILE A 25 -7.33 9.77 8.99
C ILE A 25 -6.67 10.50 7.84
N GLY A 26 -5.34 10.51 7.80
CA GLY A 26 -4.58 11.02 6.66
C GLY A 26 -4.49 9.99 5.55
N ASN A 27 -4.64 10.42 4.29
CA ASN A 27 -4.48 9.55 3.14
C ASN A 27 -3.53 10.17 2.10
N PRO A 28 -2.20 10.10 2.35
CA PRO A 28 -1.15 10.66 1.49
C PRO A 28 -0.78 9.69 0.35
N MET A 29 -1.67 9.50 -0.60
CA MET A 29 -1.42 8.65 -1.77
C MET A 29 -0.61 9.39 -2.83
N ALA A 30 0.10 8.65 -3.71
CA ALA A 30 0.83 9.22 -4.85
C ALA A 30 -0.13 9.47 -6.04
N ARG A 31 -0.95 10.50 -5.94
CA ARG A 31 -1.98 10.85 -6.93
C ARG A 31 -1.39 11.44 -8.21
N THR A 32 -0.21 12.03 -8.09
CA THR A 32 0.66 12.45 -9.19
C THR A 32 2.00 11.73 -9.11
N GLY A 33 2.93 12.02 -10.02
CA GLY A 33 4.26 11.40 -10.05
C GLY A 33 4.32 10.16 -10.97
N PRO A 34 5.13 9.15 -10.64
CA PRO A 34 5.46 8.07 -11.58
C PRO A 34 4.43 6.94 -11.72
N ILE A 35 3.38 6.88 -10.86
CA ILE A 35 2.46 5.73 -10.77
C ILE A 35 0.97 6.10 -10.56
N PRO A 36 0.42 7.18 -11.14
CA PRO A 36 -0.93 7.63 -10.83
C PRO A 36 -2.02 6.60 -11.20
N GLU A 37 -1.83 5.83 -12.28
CA GLU A 37 -2.81 4.81 -12.69
C GLU A 37 -2.90 3.63 -11.71
N LEU A 38 -1.80 3.22 -11.10
CA LEU A 38 -1.82 2.23 -10.02
C LEU A 38 -2.53 2.76 -8.76
N VAL A 39 -2.36 4.04 -8.45
CA VAL A 39 -2.89 4.66 -7.23
C VAL A 39 -4.38 4.95 -7.30
N LYS A 40 -4.93 5.19 -8.48
CA LYS A 40 -6.35 5.52 -8.66
C LYS A 40 -7.29 4.43 -8.11
N PRO A 41 -7.16 3.14 -8.47
CA PRO A 41 -8.00 2.09 -7.90
C PRO A 41 -7.70 1.83 -6.41
N MET A 42 -6.46 1.99 -5.96
CA MET A 42 -6.10 1.91 -4.54
C MET A 42 -6.83 2.97 -3.72
N SER A 43 -6.92 4.21 -4.22
CA SER A 43 -7.67 5.28 -3.58
C SER A 43 -9.17 4.99 -3.51
N ALA A 44 -9.75 4.37 -4.55
CA ALA A 44 -11.14 3.95 -4.55
C ALA A 44 -11.41 2.85 -3.50
N ALA A 45 -10.46 1.96 -3.27
CA ALA A 45 -10.56 0.93 -2.24
C ALA A 45 -10.54 1.53 -0.82
N VAL A 46 -9.72 2.55 -0.56
CA VAL A 46 -9.75 3.32 0.70
C VAL A 46 -11.12 3.98 0.88
N ASP A 47 -11.66 4.60 -0.17
CA ASP A 47 -12.99 5.24 -0.11
C ASP A 47 -14.09 4.23 0.22
N LEU A 48 -14.05 3.03 -0.38
CA LEU A 48 -14.99 1.96 -0.11
C LEU A 48 -14.93 1.47 1.35
N ALA A 49 -13.74 1.38 1.93
CA ALA A 49 -13.60 1.05 3.35
C ALA A 49 -14.22 2.13 4.24
N VAL A 50 -13.99 3.40 3.94
CA VAL A 50 -14.59 4.55 4.64
C VAL A 50 -16.12 4.52 4.53
N GLU A 51 -16.65 4.24 3.33
CA GLU A 51 -18.08 4.09 3.09
C GLU A 51 -18.67 2.96 3.92
N HIS A 52 -18.07 1.78 3.92
CA HIS A 52 -18.52 0.64 4.74
C HIS A 52 -18.61 0.96 6.23
N VAL A 53 -17.64 1.69 6.77
CA VAL A 53 -17.65 2.14 8.16
C VAL A 53 -18.82 3.09 8.42
N ASN A 54 -18.98 4.09 7.57
CA ASN A 54 -19.98 5.14 7.76
C ASN A 54 -21.41 4.65 7.56
N ASP A 55 -21.66 3.83 6.54
CA ASP A 55 -23.00 3.33 6.20
C ASP A 55 -23.51 2.29 7.21
N GLN A 56 -22.58 1.60 7.89
CA GLN A 56 -22.90 0.61 8.90
C GLN A 56 -22.86 1.18 10.34
N GLY A 57 -22.95 2.50 10.49
CA GLY A 57 -23.19 3.15 11.77
C GLY A 57 -22.01 3.96 12.33
N GLY A 58 -20.98 4.24 11.52
CA GLY A 58 -19.85 5.08 11.89
C GLY A 58 -19.03 4.54 13.07
N LEU A 59 -18.16 5.36 13.60
CA LEU A 59 -17.31 5.07 14.75
C LEU A 59 -18.05 5.34 16.07
N PHE A 60 -17.67 4.62 17.09
CA PHE A 60 -18.16 4.71 18.48
C PHE A 60 -19.70 4.56 18.60
N SER A 61 -20.20 4.66 19.81
CA SER A 61 -21.64 4.49 20.10
C SER A 61 -22.51 5.61 19.56
N ASP A 62 -21.91 6.79 19.32
CA ASP A 62 -22.60 7.99 18.81
C ASP A 62 -22.52 8.14 17.28
N GLY A 63 -21.85 7.20 16.57
CA GLY A 63 -21.84 7.14 15.12
C GLY A 63 -21.02 8.25 14.45
N GLN A 64 -19.89 8.67 15.05
CA GLN A 64 -19.00 9.67 14.45
C GLN A 64 -18.56 9.25 13.04
N LYS A 65 -18.46 10.22 12.13
CA LYS A 65 -17.99 9.95 10.77
C LYS A 65 -16.51 9.62 10.75
N TYR A 66 -16.15 8.62 9.96
CA TYR A 66 -14.79 8.26 9.60
C TYR A 66 -14.44 8.94 8.28
N ILE A 67 -13.40 9.77 8.25
CA ILE A 67 -13.09 10.63 7.10
C ILE A 67 -11.64 10.46 6.69
N ALA A 68 -11.38 10.13 5.42
CA ALA A 68 -10.05 10.14 4.82
C ALA A 68 -9.73 11.53 4.26
N VAL A 69 -8.77 12.22 4.88
CA VAL A 69 -8.24 13.50 4.39
C VAL A 69 -7.18 13.22 3.33
N LYS A 70 -7.54 13.43 2.08
CA LYS A 70 -6.73 13.09 0.91
C LYS A 70 -5.71 14.19 0.62
N VAL A 71 -4.44 13.80 0.52
CA VAL A 71 -3.34 14.65 0.06
C VAL A 71 -2.49 13.88 -0.95
N ASP A 72 -1.65 14.59 -1.69
CA ASP A 72 -0.74 13.99 -2.67
C ASP A 72 0.68 13.92 -2.10
N SER A 73 1.28 12.73 -2.13
CA SER A 73 2.69 12.52 -1.79
C SER A 73 3.59 12.47 -3.03
N ALA A 74 3.01 12.48 -4.22
CA ALA A 74 3.69 12.41 -5.52
C ALA A 74 4.73 11.28 -5.68
N CYS A 75 4.73 10.27 -4.79
CA CYS A 75 5.81 9.27 -4.68
C CYS A 75 7.19 9.90 -4.42
N ASP A 76 7.21 11.06 -3.77
CA ASP A 76 8.40 11.86 -3.49
C ASP A 76 8.59 12.03 -1.98
N PRO A 77 9.79 11.79 -1.44
CA PRO A 77 10.06 11.90 0.00
C PRO A 77 9.76 13.28 0.58
N VAL A 78 10.11 14.37 -0.13
CA VAL A 78 9.93 15.75 0.35
C VAL A 78 8.44 16.11 0.33
N ALA A 79 7.76 15.83 -0.78
CA ALA A 79 6.32 16.08 -0.89
C ALA A 79 5.52 15.28 0.16
N ALA A 80 5.94 14.05 0.48
CA ALA A 80 5.31 13.24 1.51
C ALA A 80 5.48 13.84 2.91
N VAL A 81 6.67 14.34 3.25
CA VAL A 81 6.93 15.04 4.53
C VAL A 81 6.04 16.27 4.66
N ASP A 82 5.95 17.10 3.63
CA ASP A 82 5.12 18.30 3.63
C ASP A 82 3.63 17.97 3.77
N ALA A 83 3.16 17.00 2.98
CA ALA A 83 1.77 16.54 2.99
C ALA A 83 1.36 15.98 4.36
N VAL A 84 2.21 15.12 4.95
CA VAL A 84 1.93 14.50 6.25
C VAL A 84 2.08 15.50 7.39
N THR A 85 2.99 16.45 7.30
CA THR A 85 3.08 17.58 8.27
C THR A 85 1.76 18.34 8.35
N LYS A 86 1.13 18.62 7.22
CA LYS A 86 -0.20 19.24 7.18
C LYS A 86 -1.27 18.33 7.81
N LEU A 87 -1.27 17.04 7.49
CA LEU A 87 -2.22 16.09 8.06
C LEU A 87 -2.12 16.00 9.58
N VAL A 88 -0.91 15.96 10.11
CA VAL A 88 -0.65 15.79 11.54
C VAL A 88 -0.91 17.07 12.33
N ASN A 89 -0.47 18.23 11.83
CA ASN A 89 -0.46 19.48 12.58
C ASN A 89 -1.65 20.38 12.31
N VAL A 90 -2.28 20.31 11.12
CA VAL A 90 -3.40 21.16 10.73
C VAL A 90 -4.72 20.39 10.75
N GLU A 91 -4.75 19.22 10.10
CA GLU A 91 -5.95 18.39 10.05
C GLU A 91 -6.16 17.58 11.33
N VAL A 92 -5.10 17.39 12.13
CA VAL A 92 -5.09 16.66 13.41
C VAL A 92 -5.60 15.24 13.24
N VAL A 93 -5.10 14.53 12.24
CA VAL A 93 -5.53 13.15 11.94
C VAL A 93 -5.14 12.17 13.05
N THR A 94 -5.96 11.15 13.27
CA THR A 94 -5.76 10.11 14.28
C THR A 94 -4.69 9.10 13.85
N GLY A 95 -4.65 8.77 12.57
CA GLY A 95 -3.70 7.84 11.96
C GLY A 95 -3.50 8.16 10.48
N ILE A 96 -2.58 7.47 9.83
CA ILE A 96 -2.24 7.66 8.41
C ILE A 96 -2.42 6.32 7.68
N VAL A 97 -3.16 6.32 6.58
CA VAL A 97 -3.34 5.20 5.64
C VAL A 97 -2.63 5.57 4.32
N GLY A 98 -1.50 4.97 4.09
CA GLY A 98 -0.49 5.35 3.11
C GLY A 98 0.82 5.75 3.81
N PRO A 99 1.81 6.35 3.12
CA PRO A 99 1.93 6.53 1.66
C PRO A 99 2.02 5.21 0.88
N VAL A 100 2.16 5.34 -0.44
CA VAL A 100 2.29 4.22 -1.38
C VAL A 100 3.75 3.82 -1.56
N CYS A 101 4.64 4.77 -1.79
CA CYS A 101 6.04 4.57 -2.14
C CYS A 101 6.93 4.47 -0.91
N SER A 102 7.94 3.58 -0.95
CA SER A 102 8.80 3.27 0.21
C SER A 102 9.58 4.49 0.72
N GLY A 103 10.26 5.24 -0.15
CA GLY A 103 11.00 6.45 0.24
C GLY A 103 10.08 7.53 0.84
N ALA A 104 8.88 7.71 0.29
CA ALA A 104 7.86 8.61 0.84
C ALA A 104 7.38 8.15 2.22
N THR A 105 7.24 6.83 2.43
CA THR A 105 6.83 6.25 3.71
C THR A 105 7.91 6.42 4.77
N ILE A 106 9.17 6.10 4.45
CA ILE A 106 10.31 6.23 5.36
C ILE A 106 10.49 7.70 5.76
N ALA A 107 10.59 8.60 4.80
CA ALA A 107 10.88 10.02 5.06
C ALA A 107 9.82 10.68 5.94
N GLN A 108 8.53 10.48 5.64
CA GLN A 108 7.46 11.04 6.47
C GLN A 108 7.37 10.36 7.85
N ALA A 109 7.66 9.06 7.92
CA ALA A 109 7.61 8.35 9.20
C ALA A 109 8.67 8.87 10.16
N GLU A 110 9.93 8.92 9.72
CA GLU A 110 11.05 9.40 10.53
C GLU A 110 10.91 10.88 10.92
N SER A 111 10.47 11.70 9.96
CA SER A 111 10.45 13.17 10.17
C SER A 111 9.19 13.68 10.83
N VAL A 112 8.04 12.99 10.71
CA VAL A 112 6.73 13.52 11.12
C VAL A 112 5.93 12.55 11.97
N SER A 113 5.53 11.37 11.45
CA SER A 113 4.51 10.55 12.12
C SER A 113 5.07 9.90 13.40
N ILE A 114 6.27 9.35 13.40
CA ILE A 114 6.91 8.78 14.60
C ILE A 114 7.12 9.85 15.67
N PRO A 115 7.74 11.02 15.40
CA PRO A 115 7.87 12.08 16.40
C PRO A 115 6.53 12.58 16.97
N ALA A 116 5.46 12.53 16.17
CA ALA A 116 4.13 12.95 16.59
C ALA A 116 3.29 11.83 17.24
N GLY A 117 3.82 10.61 17.37
CA GLY A 117 3.10 9.46 17.92
C GLY A 117 1.90 9.02 17.07
N VAL A 118 1.96 9.22 15.75
CA VAL A 118 0.88 8.89 14.81
C VAL A 118 1.19 7.60 14.09
N VAL A 119 0.28 6.63 14.16
CA VAL A 119 0.41 5.36 13.44
C VAL A 119 0.32 5.61 11.93
N THR A 120 1.30 5.08 11.20
CA THR A 120 1.30 4.97 9.75
C THR A 120 1.05 3.51 9.35
N LEU A 121 0.02 3.28 8.55
CA LEU A 121 -0.30 1.98 7.95
C LEU A 121 -0.18 2.11 6.43
N SER A 122 0.99 1.74 5.91
CA SER A 122 1.23 1.80 4.47
C SER A 122 0.47 0.71 3.72
N VAL A 123 -0.01 1.05 2.54
CA VAL A 123 -0.85 0.19 1.69
C VAL A 123 -0.03 -0.65 0.72
N SER A 124 1.21 -0.23 0.40
CA SER A 124 2.04 -0.88 -0.64
C SER A 124 3.55 -0.67 -0.48
N ALA A 125 4.01 0.23 0.41
CA ALA A 125 5.43 0.43 0.60
C ALA A 125 6.09 -0.87 1.12
N SER A 126 6.98 -1.46 0.32
CA SER A 126 7.44 -2.83 0.51
C SER A 126 8.94 -2.97 0.78
N SER A 127 9.72 -1.86 0.69
CA SER A 127 11.17 -1.91 0.97
C SER A 127 11.48 -2.55 2.34
N PRO A 128 12.47 -3.45 2.42
CA PRO A 128 12.94 -4.00 3.69
C PRO A 128 13.41 -2.95 4.69
N ALA A 129 13.86 -1.78 4.22
CA ALA A 129 14.28 -0.68 5.08
C ALA A 129 13.18 -0.19 6.04
N ILE A 130 11.91 -0.39 5.69
CA ILE A 130 10.78 -0.05 6.57
C ILE A 130 10.77 -0.94 7.82
N SER A 131 11.07 -2.24 7.67
CA SER A 131 11.18 -3.18 8.78
C SER A 131 12.40 -2.92 9.68
N GLU A 132 13.43 -2.26 9.12
CA GLU A 132 14.73 -2.00 9.76
C GLU A 132 14.81 -0.60 10.38
N MET A 133 13.73 0.18 10.37
CA MET A 133 13.71 1.52 10.96
C MET A 133 13.96 1.47 12.48
N GLU A 134 15.10 1.96 12.92
CA GLU A 134 15.53 1.91 14.33
C GLU A 134 14.56 2.62 15.29
N ASN A 135 13.90 3.68 14.83
CA ASN A 135 12.99 4.49 15.61
C ASN A 135 11.52 4.06 15.48
N ASN A 136 11.24 2.93 14.82
CA ASN A 136 9.88 2.42 14.71
C ASN A 136 9.43 1.85 16.07
N THR A 137 8.93 2.71 16.94
CA THR A 137 8.37 2.35 18.23
C THR A 137 6.93 1.83 18.11
N ASP A 138 6.70 0.85 17.25
CA ASP A 138 5.38 0.29 16.96
C ASP A 138 4.39 1.31 16.34
N LEU A 139 4.90 2.19 15.46
CA LEU A 139 4.12 3.24 14.82
C LEU A 139 4.08 3.13 13.29
N VAL A 140 4.86 2.23 12.69
CA VAL A 140 4.85 2.00 11.24
C VAL A 140 4.49 0.55 10.95
N PHE A 141 3.42 0.37 10.20
CA PHE A 141 2.88 -0.92 9.78
C PHE A 141 2.63 -0.92 8.28
N ARG A 142 2.45 -2.10 7.69
CA ARG A 142 2.08 -2.22 6.27
C ARG A 142 1.20 -3.44 6.03
N THR A 143 0.25 -3.31 5.12
CA THR A 143 -0.65 -4.39 4.67
C THR A 143 -0.11 -5.14 3.46
N ALA A 144 1.00 -4.67 2.86
CA ALA A 144 1.73 -5.36 1.80
C ALA A 144 2.94 -6.11 2.35
N ALA A 145 3.24 -7.28 1.79
CA ALA A 145 4.41 -8.06 2.17
C ALA A 145 5.72 -7.36 1.78
N SER A 146 6.79 -7.67 2.52
CA SER A 146 8.12 -7.10 2.29
C SER A 146 8.77 -7.61 1.01
N ASP A 147 9.50 -6.74 0.31
CA ASP A 147 10.37 -7.08 -0.82
C ASP A 147 11.52 -8.02 -0.46
N ALA A 148 11.81 -8.16 0.84
CA ALA A 148 12.71 -9.20 1.31
C ALA A 148 12.27 -10.62 0.87
N TYR A 149 10.96 -10.80 0.64
CA TYR A 149 10.39 -12.04 0.13
C TYR A 149 10.10 -11.97 -1.38
N GLN A 150 9.62 -10.83 -1.89
CA GLN A 150 9.31 -10.65 -3.32
C GLN A 150 10.56 -10.78 -4.19
N GLY A 151 11.67 -10.19 -3.80
CA GLY A 151 12.93 -10.31 -4.53
C GLY A 151 13.46 -11.75 -4.60
N ILE A 152 13.24 -12.54 -3.54
CA ILE A 152 13.55 -13.98 -3.55
C ILE A 152 12.62 -14.74 -4.51
N ALA A 153 11.31 -14.50 -4.44
CA ALA A 153 10.33 -15.14 -5.33
C ALA A 153 10.62 -14.80 -6.81
N LEU A 154 11.05 -13.58 -7.10
CA LEU A 154 11.46 -13.17 -8.45
C LEU A 154 12.74 -13.89 -8.91
N ALA A 155 13.71 -14.09 -8.03
CA ALA A 155 14.93 -14.84 -8.33
C ALA A 155 14.62 -16.33 -8.60
N GLU A 156 13.77 -16.95 -7.77
CA GLU A 156 13.27 -18.33 -7.99
C GLU A 156 12.55 -18.43 -9.36
N LEU A 157 11.72 -17.45 -9.69
CA LEU A 157 11.01 -17.37 -10.97
C LEU A 157 11.99 -17.25 -12.14
N ALA A 158 13.00 -16.39 -12.06
CA ALA A 158 14.04 -16.24 -13.07
C ALA A 158 14.78 -17.57 -13.32
N MET A 159 15.20 -18.24 -12.25
CA MET A 159 15.87 -19.55 -12.34
C MET A 159 14.96 -20.61 -12.94
N SER A 160 13.68 -20.65 -12.59
CA SER A 160 12.70 -21.59 -13.14
C SER A 160 12.45 -21.39 -14.64
N LYS A 161 12.59 -20.15 -15.13
CA LYS A 161 12.54 -19.81 -16.57
C LYS A 161 13.85 -20.13 -17.30
N GLY A 162 14.88 -20.61 -16.61
CA GLY A 162 16.19 -20.92 -17.18
C GLY A 162 17.07 -19.69 -17.44
N LEU A 163 16.73 -18.54 -16.88
CA LEU A 163 17.50 -17.30 -17.02
C LEU A 163 18.69 -17.38 -16.05
N LYS A 164 19.86 -17.85 -16.53
CA LYS A 164 21.04 -18.07 -15.69
C LYS A 164 22.00 -16.88 -15.65
N GLU A 165 21.95 -16.02 -16.65
CA GLU A 165 22.74 -14.78 -16.74
C GLU A 165 21.77 -13.63 -16.97
N ILE A 166 21.84 -12.59 -16.11
CA ILE A 166 20.91 -11.46 -16.12
C ILE A 166 21.68 -10.17 -15.89
N ALA A 167 21.37 -9.13 -16.67
CA ALA A 167 21.70 -7.74 -16.35
C ALA A 167 20.61 -7.14 -15.45
N VAL A 168 20.99 -6.28 -14.53
CA VAL A 168 20.10 -5.57 -13.60
C VAL A 168 20.14 -4.08 -13.86
N SER A 169 18.99 -3.45 -14.04
CA SER A 169 18.86 -1.99 -14.08
C SER A 169 17.81 -1.57 -13.06
N TYR A 170 18.11 -0.59 -12.22
CA TYR A 170 17.17 -0.12 -11.21
C TYR A 170 17.18 1.39 -11.08
N ALA A 171 16.01 1.99 -10.86
CA ALA A 171 15.90 3.41 -10.57
C ALA A 171 16.55 3.72 -9.22
N ASN A 172 17.24 4.86 -9.14
CA ASN A 172 17.94 5.30 -7.94
C ASN A 172 16.97 5.89 -6.92
N ASP A 173 16.14 5.03 -6.33
CA ASP A 173 15.22 5.33 -5.23
C ASP A 173 15.14 4.17 -4.23
N ASP A 174 14.56 4.43 -3.03
CA ASP A 174 14.56 3.49 -1.91
C ASP A 174 13.83 2.16 -2.19
N TYR A 175 12.83 2.16 -3.05
CA TYR A 175 12.10 0.94 -3.41
C TYR A 175 12.88 0.12 -4.44
N ASN A 176 13.19 0.72 -5.59
CA ASN A 176 13.78 0.01 -6.72
C ASN A 176 15.20 -0.49 -6.40
N ALA A 177 16.00 0.30 -5.68
CA ALA A 177 17.34 -0.11 -5.23
C ALA A 177 17.27 -1.27 -4.21
N ALA A 178 16.31 -1.23 -3.28
CA ALA A 178 16.19 -2.27 -2.26
C ALA A 178 15.78 -3.62 -2.86
N ILE A 179 14.73 -3.66 -3.68
CA ILE A 179 14.27 -4.93 -4.30
C ILE A 179 15.30 -5.47 -5.30
N ALA A 180 16.01 -4.61 -6.05
CA ALA A 180 17.12 -5.02 -6.92
C ALA A 180 18.25 -5.66 -6.12
N GLY A 181 18.57 -5.14 -4.94
CA GLY A 181 19.56 -5.70 -4.03
C GLY A 181 19.15 -7.09 -3.52
N VAL A 182 17.91 -7.27 -3.07
CA VAL A 182 17.38 -8.56 -2.63
C VAL A 182 17.41 -9.58 -3.77
N PHE A 183 16.89 -9.19 -4.94
CA PHE A 183 16.91 -10.04 -6.14
C PHE A 183 18.33 -10.48 -6.50
N THR A 184 19.26 -9.54 -6.61
CA THR A 184 20.66 -9.81 -6.99
C THR A 184 21.32 -10.79 -6.04
N LYS A 185 21.16 -10.61 -4.73
CA LYS A 185 21.69 -11.50 -3.69
C LYS A 185 21.06 -12.89 -3.79
N ALA A 186 19.73 -12.99 -3.90
CA ALA A 186 19.02 -14.27 -3.99
C ALA A 186 19.38 -15.01 -5.28
N PHE A 187 19.36 -14.34 -6.43
CA PHE A 187 19.69 -14.91 -7.72
C PHE A 187 21.11 -15.48 -7.77
N THR A 188 22.08 -14.73 -7.24
CA THR A 188 23.48 -15.17 -7.15
C THR A 188 23.63 -16.36 -6.21
N SER A 189 22.93 -16.39 -5.06
CA SER A 189 22.96 -17.52 -4.13
C SER A 189 22.40 -18.82 -4.72
N MET A 190 21.51 -18.73 -5.70
CA MET A 190 20.96 -19.85 -6.45
C MET A 190 21.83 -20.30 -7.63
N GLY A 191 23.01 -19.68 -7.80
CA GLY A 191 23.94 -20.00 -8.90
C GLY A 191 23.71 -19.21 -10.18
N GLY A 192 22.86 -18.20 -10.16
CA GLY A 192 22.71 -17.23 -11.24
C GLY A 192 23.90 -16.27 -11.32
N LYS A 193 24.15 -15.71 -12.51
CA LYS A 193 25.23 -14.74 -12.75
C LYS A 193 24.63 -13.38 -13.12
N ILE A 194 25.01 -12.35 -12.36
CA ILE A 194 24.74 -10.95 -12.72
C ILE A 194 25.83 -10.48 -13.67
N THR A 195 25.43 -10.06 -14.87
CA THR A 195 26.35 -9.64 -15.94
C THR A 195 26.62 -8.13 -15.93
N GLY A 196 25.74 -7.36 -15.32
CA GLY A 196 25.83 -5.92 -15.08
C GLY A 196 24.80 -5.54 -14.02
N ASN A 197 25.07 -4.53 -13.21
CA ASN A 197 24.15 -4.08 -12.16
C ASN A 197 24.30 -2.55 -12.02
N GLU A 198 23.38 -1.82 -12.64
CA GLU A 198 23.50 -0.37 -12.83
C GLU A 198 22.28 0.37 -12.31
N ALA A 199 22.52 1.36 -11.46
CA ALA A 199 21.51 2.36 -11.11
C ALA A 199 21.30 3.33 -12.29
N HIS A 200 20.07 3.71 -12.53
CA HIS A 200 19.73 4.75 -13.48
C HIS A 200 18.94 5.88 -12.84
N GLU A 201 19.23 7.11 -13.30
CA GLU A 201 18.44 8.27 -12.88
C GLU A 201 17.08 8.25 -13.61
N PRO A 202 15.95 8.51 -12.92
CA PRO A 202 14.63 8.57 -13.54
C PRO A 202 14.49 9.78 -14.48
N ASN A 203 13.44 9.77 -15.31
CA ASN A 203 13.00 10.88 -16.16
C ASN A 203 14.00 11.33 -17.25
N LYS A 204 14.92 10.46 -17.68
CA LYS A 204 15.73 10.73 -18.87
C LYS A 204 14.92 10.53 -20.15
N ALA A 205 15.19 11.35 -21.17
CA ALA A 205 14.58 11.21 -22.49
C ALA A 205 15.04 9.94 -23.23
N SER A 206 16.19 9.37 -22.90
CA SER A 206 16.73 8.15 -23.49
C SER A 206 17.69 7.43 -22.55
N TYR A 207 17.63 6.10 -22.59
CA TYR A 207 18.50 5.18 -21.87
C TYR A 207 19.29 4.24 -22.81
N ARG A 208 19.45 4.62 -24.09
CA ARG A 208 20.12 3.77 -25.08
C ARG A 208 21.56 3.42 -24.71
N SER A 209 22.26 4.33 -24.06
CA SER A 209 23.65 4.10 -23.60
C SER A 209 23.70 3.02 -22.51
N GLU A 210 22.87 3.17 -21.48
CA GLU A 210 22.75 2.22 -20.37
C GLU A 210 22.28 0.84 -20.88
N VAL A 211 21.26 0.82 -21.73
CA VAL A 211 20.73 -0.39 -22.34
C VAL A 211 21.79 -1.13 -23.17
N ASN A 212 22.55 -0.44 -24.00
CA ASN A 212 23.62 -1.04 -24.80
C ASN A 212 24.77 -1.58 -23.93
N THR A 213 25.12 -0.87 -22.85
CA THR A 213 26.17 -1.29 -21.93
C THR A 213 25.77 -2.57 -21.21
N LEU A 214 24.57 -2.63 -20.66
CA LEU A 214 24.04 -3.79 -19.94
C LEU A 214 23.77 -4.97 -20.88
N GLY A 215 23.28 -4.72 -22.09
CA GLY A 215 22.97 -5.76 -23.09
C GLY A 215 24.21 -6.46 -23.66
N ALA A 216 25.41 -5.88 -23.52
CA ALA A 216 26.65 -6.54 -23.93
C ALA A 216 26.96 -7.81 -23.12
N GLY A 217 26.38 -7.97 -21.94
CA GLY A 217 26.63 -9.10 -21.03
C GLY A 217 25.55 -10.18 -21.02
N SER A 218 24.33 -9.86 -21.37
CA SER A 218 23.17 -10.77 -21.34
C SER A 218 22.02 -10.21 -22.19
N ASN A 219 21.22 -11.09 -22.78
CA ASN A 219 19.95 -10.75 -23.42
C ASN A 219 18.74 -10.76 -22.45
N ASN A 220 18.98 -10.92 -21.14
CA ASN A 220 17.96 -10.92 -20.09
C ASN A 220 18.13 -9.70 -19.18
N LEU A 221 17.07 -8.95 -18.96
CA LEU A 221 17.07 -7.78 -18.10
C LEU A 221 16.13 -7.97 -16.90
N ALA A 222 16.67 -7.80 -15.69
CA ALA A 222 15.88 -7.52 -14.51
C ALA A 222 15.74 -6.00 -14.39
N LEU A 223 14.53 -5.48 -14.56
CA LEU A 223 14.22 -4.05 -14.52
C LEU A 223 13.39 -3.71 -13.31
N PHE A 224 13.95 -2.86 -12.45
CA PHE A 224 13.27 -2.30 -11.30
C PHE A 224 13.09 -0.80 -11.51
N ALA A 225 11.89 -0.40 -11.84
CA ALA A 225 11.56 0.97 -12.20
C ALA A 225 10.06 1.24 -12.03
N TYR A 226 9.70 2.50 -11.95
CA TYR A 226 8.31 2.89 -12.15
C TYR A 226 8.04 3.16 -13.63
N TYR A 227 6.90 2.68 -14.12
CA TYR A 227 6.52 2.79 -15.54
C TYR A 227 6.54 4.24 -16.05
N GLY A 228 6.03 5.21 -15.25
CA GLY A 228 5.87 6.60 -15.64
C GLY A 228 7.12 7.46 -15.50
N SER A 229 8.24 6.94 -14.97
CA SER A 229 9.49 7.73 -14.83
C SER A 229 10.62 7.25 -15.72
N SER A 230 10.88 5.96 -15.80
CA SER A 230 11.99 5.41 -16.59
C SER A 230 11.65 4.10 -17.28
N GLY A 231 10.78 3.28 -16.67
CA GLY A 231 10.57 1.90 -17.06
C GLY A 231 10.14 1.70 -18.50
N ILE A 232 9.10 2.41 -18.97
CA ILE A 232 8.62 2.33 -20.37
C ILE A 232 9.72 2.78 -21.34
N THR A 233 10.45 3.84 -21.02
CA THR A 233 11.51 4.36 -21.90
C THR A 233 12.68 3.38 -21.99
N ILE A 234 13.08 2.74 -20.89
CA ILE A 234 14.13 1.71 -20.90
C ILE A 234 13.69 0.51 -21.72
N MET A 235 12.49 -0.02 -21.49
CA MET A 235 11.97 -1.16 -22.26
C MET A 235 11.86 -0.83 -23.76
N ARG A 236 11.35 0.34 -24.12
CA ARG A 236 11.29 0.80 -25.51
C ARG A 236 12.68 0.85 -26.13
N ASN A 237 13.66 1.46 -25.48
CA ASN A 237 15.02 1.54 -25.99
C ASN A 237 15.67 0.15 -26.10
N ALA A 238 15.39 -0.76 -25.16
CA ALA A 238 15.88 -2.13 -25.19
C ALA A 238 15.30 -2.91 -26.41
N MET A 239 14.02 -2.79 -26.66
CA MET A 239 13.34 -3.42 -27.81
C MET A 239 13.82 -2.85 -29.14
N GLU A 240 13.94 -1.52 -29.26
CA GLU A 240 14.42 -0.84 -30.47
C GLU A 240 15.87 -1.17 -30.82
N THR A 241 16.72 -1.39 -29.83
CA THR A 241 18.12 -1.77 -30.05
C THR A 241 18.35 -3.27 -30.20
N GLY A 242 17.36 -4.08 -29.81
CA GLY A 242 17.49 -5.54 -29.74
C GLY A 242 18.48 -6.01 -28.65
N ALA A 243 18.75 -5.16 -27.65
CA ALA A 243 19.71 -5.47 -26.60
C ALA A 243 19.22 -6.55 -25.63
N PHE A 244 17.89 -6.66 -25.45
CA PHE A 244 17.29 -7.62 -24.54
C PHE A 244 16.09 -8.32 -25.18
N GLU A 245 15.95 -9.61 -24.89
CA GLU A 245 14.85 -10.46 -25.34
C GLU A 245 13.86 -10.76 -24.20
N ASN A 246 14.35 -10.90 -22.98
CA ASN A 246 13.54 -11.26 -21.81
C ASN A 246 13.62 -10.16 -20.75
N PHE A 247 12.47 -9.84 -20.20
CA PHE A 247 12.32 -8.84 -19.14
C PHE A 247 11.64 -9.46 -17.91
N ILE A 248 12.25 -9.29 -16.75
CA ILE A 248 11.64 -9.60 -15.47
C ILE A 248 11.72 -8.36 -14.56
N GLY A 249 10.89 -8.28 -13.54
CA GLY A 249 10.90 -7.14 -12.61
C GLY A 249 9.75 -7.19 -11.61
N ALA A 250 9.40 -6.04 -11.09
CA ALA A 250 8.42 -5.92 -10.02
C ALA A 250 7.23 -4.99 -10.40
N ASP A 251 6.35 -4.80 -9.44
CA ASP A 251 5.03 -4.16 -9.59
C ASP A 251 5.05 -2.69 -10.05
N GLY A 252 6.15 -1.97 -9.88
CA GLY A 252 6.28 -0.61 -10.42
C GLY A 252 6.05 -0.49 -11.93
N MET A 253 6.04 -1.62 -12.63
CA MET A 253 5.76 -1.72 -14.07
C MET A 253 4.37 -2.27 -14.40
N LEU A 254 3.54 -2.63 -13.41
CA LEU A 254 2.23 -3.26 -13.64
C LEU A 254 1.12 -2.22 -13.84
N ALA A 255 1.17 -1.53 -14.97
CA ALA A 255 0.11 -0.63 -15.41
C ALA A 255 -0.33 -0.98 -16.83
N GLN A 256 -1.60 -0.73 -17.17
CA GLN A 256 -2.11 -0.91 -18.53
C GLN A 256 -1.36 0.00 -19.51
N GLU A 257 -0.93 1.16 -19.05
CA GLU A 257 -0.13 2.11 -19.83
C GLU A 257 1.14 1.49 -20.44
N VAL A 258 1.78 0.52 -19.74
CA VAL A 258 2.95 -0.21 -20.26
C VAL A 258 2.56 -0.99 -21.53
N ILE A 259 1.41 -1.66 -21.49
CA ILE A 259 0.89 -2.41 -22.65
C ILE A 259 0.50 -1.45 -23.77
N ASP A 260 -0.20 -0.37 -23.45
CA ASP A 260 -0.69 0.61 -24.43
C ASP A 260 0.46 1.34 -25.15
N GLN A 261 1.57 1.60 -24.45
CA GLN A 261 2.71 2.31 -25.01
C GLN A 261 3.74 1.43 -25.72
N LEU A 262 3.86 0.15 -25.35
CA LEU A 262 4.87 -0.76 -25.90
C LEU A 262 4.28 -1.76 -26.91
N GLY A 263 2.96 -1.96 -26.90
CA GLY A 263 2.26 -2.95 -27.70
C GLY A 263 2.27 -4.35 -27.05
N ALA A 264 1.11 -4.98 -26.94
CA ALA A 264 0.97 -6.30 -26.31
C ALA A 264 1.82 -7.38 -27.04
N GLU A 265 1.97 -7.27 -28.34
CA GLU A 265 2.76 -8.16 -29.18
C GLU A 265 4.25 -8.16 -28.86
N ASN A 266 4.77 -7.09 -28.26
CA ASN A 266 6.16 -6.96 -27.85
C ASN A 266 6.44 -7.44 -26.42
N LEU A 267 5.38 -7.79 -25.66
CA LEU A 267 5.48 -8.10 -24.23
C LEU A 267 5.39 -9.60 -23.92
N GLY A 268 5.46 -10.48 -24.91
CA GLY A 268 5.34 -11.93 -24.72
C GLY A 268 6.42 -12.55 -23.81
N ASN A 269 7.59 -11.92 -23.70
CA ASN A 269 8.71 -12.36 -22.86
C ASN A 269 8.90 -11.46 -21.62
N VAL A 270 7.86 -10.73 -21.24
CA VAL A 270 7.86 -9.87 -20.04
C VAL A 270 7.15 -10.58 -18.89
N THR A 271 7.73 -10.54 -17.71
CA THR A 271 7.11 -11.09 -16.50
C THR A 271 7.46 -10.22 -15.31
N PHE A 272 6.44 -9.67 -14.64
CA PHE A 272 6.61 -8.89 -13.43
C PHE A 272 5.96 -9.60 -12.23
N THR A 273 6.52 -9.42 -11.04
CA THR A 273 5.93 -9.92 -9.80
C THR A 273 5.26 -8.82 -9.00
N THR A 274 4.26 -9.16 -8.21
CA THR A 274 3.64 -8.27 -7.23
C THR A 274 3.06 -9.07 -6.07
N SER A 275 2.71 -8.40 -4.98
CA SER A 275 1.88 -8.98 -3.92
C SER A 275 0.58 -9.52 -4.49
N ALA A 276 0.12 -10.64 -3.95
CA ALA A 276 -1.08 -11.32 -4.42
C ALA A 276 -2.02 -11.67 -3.26
N SER A 277 -3.29 -11.86 -3.59
CA SER A 277 -4.31 -12.38 -2.68
C SER A 277 -4.74 -13.79 -3.08
N ASP A 278 -5.06 -14.64 -2.11
CA ASP A 278 -5.66 -15.95 -2.39
C ASP A 278 -7.15 -15.79 -2.67
N SER A 279 -7.52 -15.87 -3.94
CA SER A 279 -8.90 -15.72 -4.40
C SER A 279 -9.84 -16.85 -3.95
N SER A 280 -9.31 -17.94 -3.39
CA SER A 280 -10.10 -19.06 -2.90
C SER A 280 -10.68 -18.83 -1.49
N THR A 281 -10.13 -17.87 -0.74
CA THR A 281 -10.51 -17.58 0.65
C THR A 281 -11.87 -16.89 0.76
N ASP A 282 -12.55 -17.09 1.89
CA ASP A 282 -13.83 -16.42 2.14
C ASP A 282 -13.66 -14.91 2.33
N ALA A 283 -12.54 -14.47 2.87
CA ALA A 283 -12.20 -13.05 2.99
C ALA A 283 -12.09 -12.37 1.62
N PHE A 284 -11.34 -12.98 0.68
CA PHE A 284 -11.25 -12.43 -0.68
C PHE A 284 -12.60 -12.47 -1.42
N LYS A 285 -13.39 -13.52 -1.25
CA LYS A 285 -14.74 -13.59 -1.85
C LYS A 285 -15.66 -12.50 -1.31
N SER A 286 -15.61 -12.23 0.01
CA SER A 286 -16.33 -11.10 0.61
C SER A 286 -15.87 -9.78 0.02
N TRP A 287 -14.56 -9.54 -0.01
CA TRP A 287 -13.97 -8.36 -0.63
C TRP A 287 -14.43 -8.19 -2.08
N LYS A 288 -14.25 -9.23 -2.92
CA LYS A 288 -14.59 -9.17 -4.34
C LYS A 288 -16.05 -8.80 -4.58
N LYS A 289 -16.97 -9.33 -3.78
CA LYS A 289 -18.39 -8.99 -3.86
C LYS A 289 -18.64 -7.48 -3.65
N HIS A 290 -17.96 -6.87 -2.69
CA HIS A 290 -18.09 -5.45 -2.40
C HIS A 290 -17.37 -4.58 -3.44
N ALA A 291 -16.19 -4.98 -3.84
CA ALA A 291 -15.40 -4.30 -4.87
C ALA A 291 -16.13 -4.28 -6.23
N ASP A 292 -16.67 -5.41 -6.67
CA ASP A 292 -17.45 -5.52 -7.92
C ASP A 292 -18.70 -4.60 -7.87
N ALA A 293 -19.39 -4.56 -6.73
CA ALA A 293 -20.57 -3.70 -6.56
C ALA A 293 -20.22 -2.20 -6.62
N ALA A 294 -19.02 -1.84 -6.20
CA ALA A 294 -18.49 -0.47 -6.23
C ALA A 294 -17.69 -0.14 -7.50
N ASN A 295 -17.57 -1.07 -8.46
CA ASN A 295 -16.72 -0.96 -9.64
C ASN A 295 -15.23 -0.71 -9.30
N VAL A 296 -14.75 -1.31 -8.21
CA VAL A 296 -13.33 -1.31 -7.82
C VAL A 296 -12.69 -2.60 -8.35
N PRO A 297 -11.54 -2.55 -9.06
CA PRO A 297 -10.89 -3.73 -9.58
C PRO A 297 -10.29 -4.56 -8.44
N ALA A 298 -10.97 -5.64 -8.06
CA ALA A 298 -10.71 -6.40 -6.84
C ALA A 298 -9.33 -7.06 -6.78
N SER A 299 -8.70 -7.34 -7.93
CA SER A 299 -7.45 -8.09 -8.03
C SER A 299 -6.26 -7.25 -8.52
N ASP A 300 -6.45 -5.95 -8.73
CA ASP A 300 -5.36 -5.07 -9.15
C ASP A 300 -4.31 -4.93 -8.03
N PRO A 301 -3.05 -4.67 -8.38
CA PRO A 301 -1.97 -4.55 -7.41
C PRO A 301 -2.30 -3.59 -6.27
N PHE A 302 -2.15 -4.05 -5.02
CA PHE A 302 -2.35 -3.30 -3.77
C PHE A 302 -3.76 -2.72 -3.53
N VAL A 303 -4.73 -3.01 -4.39
CA VAL A 303 -6.13 -2.57 -4.20
C VAL A 303 -6.76 -3.26 -2.98
N PRO A 304 -6.64 -4.61 -2.80
CA PRO A 304 -7.05 -5.27 -1.57
C PRO A 304 -6.35 -4.71 -0.31
N ASN A 305 -5.03 -4.52 -0.39
CA ASN A 305 -4.22 -3.98 0.71
C ASN A 305 -4.67 -2.57 1.14
N SER A 306 -5.07 -1.74 0.19
CA SER A 306 -5.54 -0.37 0.44
C SER A 306 -6.87 -0.35 1.18
N TYR A 307 -7.79 -1.26 0.84
CA TYR A 307 -9.01 -1.47 1.59
C TYR A 307 -8.71 -1.92 3.02
N ASP A 308 -7.85 -2.95 3.16
CA ASP A 308 -7.49 -3.52 4.45
C ASP A 308 -6.87 -2.49 5.38
N ALA A 309 -5.97 -1.66 4.89
CA ALA A 309 -5.33 -0.61 5.68
C ALA A 309 -6.35 0.40 6.23
N ALA A 310 -7.30 0.85 5.42
CA ALA A 310 -8.31 1.80 5.85
C ALA A 310 -9.32 1.15 6.82
N PHE A 311 -9.69 -0.09 6.57
CA PHE A 311 -10.63 -0.82 7.41
C PHE A 311 -10.02 -1.21 8.76
N LEU A 312 -8.75 -1.67 8.77
CA LEU A 312 -7.98 -1.95 9.99
C LEU A 312 -7.79 -0.71 10.86
N MET A 313 -7.48 0.43 10.24
CA MET A 313 -7.35 1.68 10.98
C MET A 313 -8.67 2.06 11.67
N ALA A 314 -9.80 1.87 11.01
CA ALA A 314 -11.11 2.09 11.62
C ALA A 314 -11.38 1.11 12.77
N LEU A 315 -11.07 -0.20 12.58
CA LEU A 315 -11.21 -1.21 13.64
C LEU A 315 -10.34 -0.88 14.87
N ALA A 316 -9.11 -0.41 14.63
CA ALA A 316 -8.21 0.01 15.70
C ALA A 316 -8.77 1.21 16.49
N ILE A 317 -9.33 2.21 15.80
CA ILE A 317 -9.95 3.39 16.41
C ILE A 317 -11.19 2.97 17.23
N GLU A 318 -12.05 2.11 16.69
CA GLU A 318 -13.23 1.60 17.39
C GLU A 318 -12.82 0.78 18.63
N LYS A 319 -11.83 -0.10 18.49
CA LYS A 319 -11.29 -0.91 19.61
C LYS A 319 -10.66 -0.06 20.71
N ALA A 320 -9.94 1.01 20.33
CA ALA A 320 -9.38 1.97 21.26
C ALA A 320 -10.46 2.78 22.01
N GLY A 321 -11.70 2.82 21.49
CA GLY A 321 -12.81 3.62 22.01
C GLY A 321 -12.50 5.13 21.99
N SER A 322 -11.56 5.57 21.19
CA SER A 322 -11.03 6.94 21.20
C SER A 322 -10.22 7.24 19.93
N ALA A 323 -10.25 8.50 19.50
CA ALA A 323 -9.37 9.03 18.45
C ALA A 323 -7.97 9.43 18.99
N ASP A 324 -7.64 9.09 20.22
CA ASP A 324 -6.33 9.35 20.83
C ASP A 324 -5.22 8.53 20.14
N ARG A 325 -4.27 9.22 19.50
CA ARG A 325 -3.14 8.64 18.77
C ARG A 325 -2.36 7.61 19.57
N SER A 326 -2.17 7.84 20.87
CA SER A 326 -1.37 6.99 21.76
C SER A 326 -1.97 5.59 21.99
N LYS A 327 -3.24 5.38 21.65
CA LYS A 327 -3.94 4.11 21.82
C LYS A 327 -4.03 3.27 20.55
N ILE A 328 -3.75 3.87 19.40
CA ILE A 328 -4.06 3.24 18.09
C ILE A 328 -3.14 2.05 17.80
N ALA A 329 -1.85 2.14 18.06
CA ALA A 329 -0.90 1.06 17.77
C ALA A 329 -1.26 -0.25 18.51
N ALA A 330 -1.50 -0.18 19.80
CA ALA A 330 -1.89 -1.35 20.59
C ALA A 330 -3.23 -1.92 20.11
N ALA A 331 -4.22 -1.07 19.87
CA ALA A 331 -5.52 -1.48 19.38
C ALA A 331 -5.44 -2.09 17.96
N LEU A 332 -4.56 -1.57 17.10
CA LEU A 332 -4.32 -2.11 15.76
C LEU A 332 -3.83 -3.56 15.84
N ARG A 333 -2.86 -3.85 16.70
CA ARG A 333 -2.38 -5.21 16.91
C ARG A 333 -3.45 -6.13 17.47
N GLU A 334 -4.29 -5.65 18.38
CA GLU A 334 -5.36 -6.46 18.99
C GLU A 334 -6.44 -6.86 17.96
N VAL A 335 -6.76 -6.02 16.99
CA VAL A 335 -7.78 -6.32 15.99
C VAL A 335 -7.23 -7.09 14.78
N ALA A 336 -5.92 -7.02 14.55
CA ALA A 336 -5.24 -7.65 13.44
C ALA A 336 -4.73 -9.07 13.78
N ASN A 337 -4.11 -9.24 14.96
CA ASN A 337 -3.35 -10.45 15.28
C ASN A 337 -4.16 -11.52 16.05
N GLY A 338 -5.43 -11.31 16.30
CA GLY A 338 -6.21 -12.30 17.06
C GLY A 338 -5.64 -12.62 18.47
N PRO A 339 -6.16 -13.59 19.18
CA PRO A 339 -7.31 -14.41 18.81
C PRO A 339 -8.64 -13.66 18.94
N GLY A 340 -9.61 -14.00 18.09
CA GLY A 340 -10.93 -13.39 18.13
C GLY A 340 -11.89 -14.00 17.12
N GLU A 341 -13.10 -13.44 17.07
CA GLU A 341 -14.03 -13.80 16.01
C GLU A 341 -13.58 -13.22 14.68
N LYS A 342 -13.54 -14.03 13.64
CA LYS A 342 -13.09 -13.60 12.31
C LYS A 342 -14.03 -12.55 11.72
N ILE A 343 -13.42 -11.46 11.28
CA ILE A 343 -14.06 -10.35 10.58
C ILE A 343 -13.50 -10.28 9.17
N PHE A 344 -14.37 -10.23 8.19
CA PHE A 344 -14.03 -10.10 6.78
C PHE A 344 -14.33 -8.70 6.23
N PRO A 345 -13.79 -8.33 5.07
CA PRO A 345 -14.13 -7.07 4.39
C PRO A 345 -15.64 -6.85 4.30
N GLY A 346 -16.10 -5.65 4.65
CA GLY A 346 -17.52 -5.27 4.66
C GLY A 346 -18.30 -5.61 5.94
N GLU A 347 -17.73 -6.34 6.90
CA GLU A 347 -18.42 -6.75 8.14
C GLU A 347 -18.28 -5.75 9.29
N TRP A 348 -18.33 -4.44 9.00
CA TRP A 348 -18.15 -3.39 10.01
C TRP A 348 -19.14 -3.51 11.18
N LYS A 349 -20.43 -3.63 10.87
CA LYS A 349 -21.48 -3.72 11.90
C LYS A 349 -21.29 -4.91 12.86
N LYS A 350 -20.84 -6.06 12.32
CA LYS A 350 -20.50 -7.26 13.10
C LYS A 350 -19.33 -6.98 14.03
N ALA A 351 -18.23 -6.44 13.51
CA ALA A 351 -17.02 -6.10 14.28
C ALA A 351 -17.35 -5.12 15.42
N LYS A 352 -18.06 -4.03 15.09
CA LYS A 352 -18.48 -3.01 16.04
C LYS A 352 -19.32 -3.61 17.18
N GLY A 353 -20.27 -4.51 16.86
CA GLY A 353 -21.11 -5.18 17.87
C GLY A 353 -20.31 -6.06 18.82
N ILE A 354 -19.32 -6.80 18.30
CA ILE A 354 -18.44 -7.64 19.13
C ILE A 354 -17.57 -6.77 20.04
N ILE A 355 -16.91 -5.73 19.51
CA ILE A 355 -16.09 -4.80 20.27
C ILE A 355 -16.91 -4.13 21.38
N ALA A 356 -18.11 -3.65 21.07
CA ALA A 356 -19.00 -2.99 22.02
C ALA A 356 -19.45 -3.91 23.18
N SER A 357 -19.52 -5.23 22.94
CA SER A 357 -19.81 -6.23 23.97
C SER A 357 -18.58 -6.67 24.78
N GLY A 358 -17.39 -6.10 24.50
CA GLY A 358 -16.12 -6.46 25.14
C GLY A 358 -15.46 -7.71 24.56
N GLY A 359 -15.94 -8.20 23.40
CA GLY A 359 -15.36 -9.33 22.68
C GLY A 359 -14.08 -8.98 21.92
N SER A 360 -13.36 -10.01 21.48
CA SER A 360 -12.17 -9.90 20.64
C SER A 360 -12.50 -10.28 19.20
N ILE A 361 -11.85 -9.60 18.25
CA ILE A 361 -11.94 -9.86 16.82
C ILE A 361 -10.58 -10.22 16.25
N ASP A 362 -10.59 -10.85 15.09
CA ASP A 362 -9.44 -11.24 14.28
C ASP A 362 -9.74 -10.86 12.83
N TYR A 363 -9.13 -9.78 12.33
CA TYR A 363 -9.40 -9.31 10.97
C TYR A 363 -8.65 -10.13 9.94
N VAL A 364 -9.37 -10.80 9.06
CA VAL A 364 -8.83 -11.49 7.89
C VAL A 364 -9.14 -10.65 6.67
N GLY A 365 -8.14 -9.98 6.14
CA GLY A 365 -8.29 -8.98 5.10
C GLY A 365 -8.52 -9.52 3.69
N ALA A 366 -8.79 -8.60 2.78
CA ALA A 366 -8.90 -8.82 1.34
C ALA A 366 -7.59 -9.33 0.73
N ALA A 367 -6.45 -8.82 1.22
CA ALA A 367 -5.12 -9.25 0.80
C ALA A 367 -4.66 -10.55 1.48
N GLY A 368 -5.36 -10.99 2.52
CA GLY A 368 -5.03 -12.16 3.34
C GLY A 368 -5.01 -11.85 4.83
N PRO A 369 -4.49 -12.77 5.67
CA PRO A 369 -4.29 -12.51 7.10
C PRO A 369 -3.44 -11.26 7.33
N GLN A 370 -3.84 -10.45 8.30
CA GLN A 370 -3.16 -9.19 8.62
C GLN A 370 -2.42 -9.28 9.96
N ASP A 371 -1.90 -10.46 10.29
CA ASP A 371 -1.11 -10.69 11.50
C ASP A 371 0.23 -9.97 11.43
N PHE A 372 0.33 -8.83 12.09
CA PHE A 372 1.56 -8.05 12.13
C PHE A 372 2.62 -8.72 12.99
N ASP A 373 3.78 -8.94 12.42
CA ASP A 373 4.97 -9.35 13.15
C ASP A 373 5.52 -8.23 14.06
N LYS A 374 6.65 -8.47 14.72
CA LYS A 374 7.29 -7.48 15.62
C LYS A 374 7.70 -6.18 14.91
N ASN A 375 7.87 -6.22 13.59
CA ASN A 375 8.28 -5.06 12.79
C ASN A 375 7.09 -4.32 12.18
N GLY A 376 5.84 -4.79 12.37
CA GLY A 376 4.65 -4.26 11.72
C GLY A 376 4.45 -4.78 10.29
N ASP A 377 5.08 -5.89 9.94
CA ASP A 377 4.98 -6.54 8.64
C ASP A 377 3.94 -7.65 8.66
N VAL A 378 3.34 -7.92 7.50
CA VAL A 378 2.47 -9.07 7.26
C VAL A 378 3.15 -10.11 6.37
N ALA A 379 2.78 -11.37 6.53
CA ALA A 379 3.07 -12.39 5.54
C ALA A 379 2.23 -12.13 4.27
N GLY A 380 2.72 -12.55 3.10
CA GLY A 380 1.98 -12.36 1.86
C GLY A 380 2.31 -13.41 0.82
N LEU A 381 1.47 -13.45 -0.20
CA LEU A 381 1.67 -14.22 -1.42
C LEU A 381 2.17 -13.31 -2.53
N PHE A 382 2.80 -13.92 -3.52
CA PHE A 382 3.24 -13.21 -4.72
C PHE A 382 2.66 -13.86 -5.97
N SER A 383 2.43 -13.05 -6.99
CA SER A 383 2.05 -13.51 -8.33
C SER A 383 3.13 -13.16 -9.34
N LYS A 384 3.22 -13.97 -10.39
CA LYS A 384 3.78 -13.55 -11.67
C LYS A 384 2.67 -12.99 -12.54
N ASN A 385 2.99 -11.94 -13.27
CA ASN A 385 2.08 -11.26 -14.18
C ASN A 385 2.68 -11.25 -15.57
N THR A 386 1.92 -11.71 -16.55
CA THR A 386 2.28 -11.75 -17.97
C THR A 386 1.17 -11.12 -18.80
N VAL A 387 1.47 -10.71 -20.02
CA VAL A 387 0.47 -10.12 -20.91
C VAL A 387 -0.24 -11.22 -21.69
N VAL A 388 -1.56 -11.30 -21.55
CA VAL A 388 -2.45 -12.20 -22.28
C VAL A 388 -3.61 -11.38 -22.82
N ASP A 389 -3.90 -11.47 -24.11
CA ASP A 389 -4.98 -10.75 -24.79
C ASP A 389 -5.00 -9.24 -24.49
N GLY A 390 -3.80 -8.63 -24.41
CA GLY A 390 -3.63 -7.19 -24.18
C GLY A 390 -3.90 -6.72 -22.75
N LYS A 391 -3.87 -7.64 -21.76
CA LYS A 391 -4.06 -7.35 -20.33
C LYS A 391 -3.03 -8.08 -19.49
N TRP A 392 -2.76 -7.57 -18.32
CA TRP A 392 -1.98 -8.28 -17.31
C TRP A 392 -2.81 -9.43 -16.71
N GLU A 393 -2.29 -10.64 -16.78
CA GLU A 393 -2.83 -11.81 -16.08
C GLU A 393 -1.92 -12.25 -14.96
N ALA A 394 -2.49 -12.40 -13.76
CA ALA A 394 -1.80 -12.77 -12.55
C ALA A 394 -1.95 -14.27 -12.27
N VAL A 395 -0.84 -14.93 -11.93
CA VAL A 395 -0.82 -16.32 -11.43
C VAL A 395 -0.03 -16.35 -10.14
N VAL A 396 -0.65 -16.76 -9.04
CA VAL A 396 0.02 -16.89 -7.74
C VAL A 396 1.15 -17.91 -7.85
N ILE A 397 2.33 -17.57 -7.36
CA ILE A 397 3.54 -18.39 -7.42
C ILE A 397 4.04 -18.83 -6.05
N LYS A 398 3.68 -18.11 -4.99
CA LYS A 398 4.04 -18.42 -3.60
C LYS A 398 3.24 -17.60 -2.63
#